data_8e890be1b037c8cfd85a7ed54b089bda
#
_entry.id   8e890be1b037c8cfd85a7ed54b089bda
#
_cell.length_a   1.000
_cell.length_b   1.000
_cell.length_c   1.000
_cell.angle_alpha   90.00
_cell.angle_beta   90.00
_cell.angle_gamma   90.00
#
_symmetry.space_group_name_H-M   'P 1'
#
loop_
_entity.id
_entity.type
_entity.pdbx_description
1 polymer ?
#
loop_
_entity_poly.entity_id
_entity_poly.type
_entity_poly.pdbx_seq_one_letter_code
_entity_poly.pdbx_strand_id
1 'polypeptide(L)'
;MVTFQLEFQILEIQNKERLSSAVTDLNIIMEPTECSELSEFVSRAEERKDLFMFFRSLHFFVEWFEYRKRTFKHFKEKYPDAVYLSEGPSSCSMGIRSASRPGFELVIVWRIQIDEDGKVFPKLDLLTKVPQRALELDKNRAIETAPLSFRTLVGLFGIEAALESLIKSLCAEENN
;
A
#
# COMPACT_ATOMS: atom_id res chain seq x y z
N MET A 1 -12.92 1.91 7.19
CA MET A 1 -12.94 1.16 8.48
C MET A 1 -13.03 -0.31 8.11
N VAL A 2 -12.14 -1.15 8.66
CA VAL A 2 -12.17 -2.60 8.40
C VAL A 2 -13.04 -3.24 9.48
N THR A 3 -14.10 -3.92 9.08
CA THR A 3 -15.02 -4.64 9.98
C THR A 3 -14.87 -6.14 9.75
N PHE A 4 -14.79 -6.91 10.81
CA PHE A 4 -14.70 -8.37 10.75
C PHE A 4 -15.44 -9.01 11.92
N GLN A 5 -15.88 -10.26 11.73
CA GLN A 5 -16.44 -11.10 12.75
C GLN A 5 -15.49 -12.28 12.99
N LEU A 6 -15.24 -12.58 14.25
CA LEU A 6 -14.43 -13.73 14.67
C LEU A 6 -15.32 -14.77 15.32
N GLU A 7 -15.16 -16.02 14.87
CA GLU A 7 -15.73 -17.20 15.49
C GLU A 7 -14.56 -18.13 15.83
N PHE A 8 -14.43 -18.51 17.10
CA PHE A 8 -13.35 -19.39 17.52
C PHE A 8 -13.77 -20.29 18.68
N GLN A 9 -13.10 -21.43 18.78
CA GLN A 9 -13.26 -22.36 19.89
C GLN A 9 -11.96 -22.43 20.69
N ILE A 10 -12.11 -22.48 22.02
CA ILE A 10 -10.99 -22.63 22.96
C ILE A 10 -11.13 -23.95 23.68
N LEU A 11 -10.06 -24.74 23.66
CA LEU A 11 -9.91 -25.91 24.50
C LEU A 11 -9.03 -25.54 25.71
N GLU A 12 -9.57 -25.73 26.92
CA GLU A 12 -8.81 -25.60 28.17
C GLU A 12 -8.26 -26.95 28.56
N ILE A 13 -6.96 -27.04 28.70
CA ILE A 13 -6.26 -28.25 29.13
C ILE A 13 -5.74 -28.01 30.55
N GLN A 14 -6.35 -28.70 31.50
CA GLN A 14 -5.93 -28.64 32.89
C GLN A 14 -4.95 -29.78 33.19
N ASN A 15 -3.66 -29.47 33.25
CA ASN A 15 -2.65 -30.37 33.82
C ASN A 15 -2.42 -30.03 35.29
N LYS A 16 -1.95 -30.99 36.10
CA LYS A 16 -1.80 -30.87 37.57
C LYS A 16 -1.04 -29.64 38.05
N GLU A 17 -0.32 -28.93 37.19
CA GLU A 17 0.52 -27.76 37.54
C GLU A 17 0.29 -26.53 36.68
N ARG A 18 -0.43 -26.61 35.56
CA ARG A 18 -0.68 -25.44 34.66
C ARG A 18 -2.01 -25.56 33.93
N LEU A 19 -2.72 -24.43 33.88
CA LEU A 19 -3.84 -24.22 32.96
C LEU A 19 -3.27 -23.76 31.64
N SER A 20 -3.50 -24.47 30.56
CA SER A 20 -3.17 -24.03 29.19
C SER A 20 -4.43 -24.00 28.34
N SER A 21 -4.55 -23.00 27.49
CA SER A 21 -5.65 -22.88 26.53
C SER A 21 -5.10 -22.86 25.09
N ALA A 22 -5.81 -23.53 24.20
CA ALA A 22 -5.47 -23.57 22.79
C ALA A 22 -6.70 -23.21 21.94
N VAL A 23 -6.50 -22.46 20.90
CA VAL A 23 -7.53 -22.21 19.87
C VAL A 23 -7.60 -23.46 18.99
N THR A 24 -8.77 -24.10 18.96
CA THR A 24 -8.98 -25.34 18.20
C THR A 24 -9.65 -25.10 16.86
N ASP A 25 -10.40 -24.02 16.76
CA ASP A 25 -11.06 -23.59 15.53
C ASP A 25 -11.05 -22.06 15.44
N LEU A 26 -10.85 -21.51 14.26
CA LEU A 26 -10.84 -20.08 13.99
C LEU A 26 -11.43 -19.82 12.62
N ASN A 27 -12.47 -18.99 12.59
CA ASN A 27 -13.10 -18.52 11.38
C ASN A 27 -13.18 -16.99 11.41
N ILE A 28 -12.69 -16.32 10.37
CA ILE A 28 -12.60 -14.87 10.27
C ILE A 28 -13.43 -14.41 9.09
N ILE A 29 -14.57 -13.81 9.36
CA ILE A 29 -15.47 -13.31 8.35
C ILE A 29 -15.23 -11.81 8.19
N MET A 30 -14.72 -11.40 7.04
CA MET A 30 -14.59 -9.99 6.68
C MET A 30 -15.79 -9.56 5.84
N GLU A 31 -16.30 -8.37 6.11
CA GLU A 31 -17.23 -7.76 5.16
C GLU A 31 -16.53 -7.61 3.80
N PRO A 32 -17.25 -7.84 2.67
CA PRO A 32 -16.68 -7.69 1.33
C PRO A 32 -16.33 -6.21 1.12
N THR A 33 -15.21 -5.81 1.63
CA THR A 33 -14.73 -4.46 1.59
C THR A 33 -13.32 -4.44 1.04
N GLU A 34 -13.06 -3.54 0.30
CA GLU A 34 -11.99 -2.57 0.16
C GLU A 34 -10.54 -3.07 0.26
N CYS A 35 -10.25 -4.21 0.91
CA CYS A 35 -8.89 -4.65 1.18
C CYS A 35 -8.66 -6.10 0.72
N SER A 36 -8.60 -6.31 -0.60
CA SER A 36 -8.16 -7.61 -1.17
C SER A 36 -6.78 -8.05 -0.64
N GLU A 37 -5.99 -7.10 -0.16
CA GLU A 37 -4.67 -7.30 0.46
C GLU A 37 -4.74 -8.16 1.74
N LEU A 38 -5.90 -8.22 2.41
CA LEU A 38 -6.09 -8.97 3.66
C LEU A 38 -6.55 -10.42 3.46
N SER A 39 -7.15 -10.76 2.34
CA SER A 39 -7.82 -12.06 2.17
C SER A 39 -6.87 -13.25 2.31
N GLU A 40 -5.68 -13.17 1.72
CA GLU A 40 -4.66 -14.23 1.83
C GLU A 40 -4.11 -14.35 3.25
N PHE A 41 -3.92 -13.22 3.93
CA PHE A 41 -3.48 -13.19 5.32
C PHE A 41 -4.52 -13.79 6.26
N VAL A 42 -5.81 -13.49 6.07
CA VAL A 42 -6.90 -14.07 6.86
C VAL A 42 -6.90 -15.60 6.76
N SER A 43 -6.83 -16.16 5.55
CA SER A 43 -6.77 -17.61 5.36
C SER A 43 -5.58 -18.25 6.10
N ARG A 44 -4.42 -17.63 6.07
CA ARG A 44 -3.24 -18.12 6.82
C ARG A 44 -3.43 -18.06 8.33
N ALA A 45 -4.06 -17.00 8.84
CA ALA A 45 -4.35 -16.86 10.27
C ALA A 45 -5.32 -17.94 10.76
N GLU A 46 -6.34 -18.25 9.95
CA GLU A 46 -7.29 -19.34 10.23
C GLU A 46 -6.59 -20.72 10.26
N GLU A 47 -5.77 -21.02 9.26
CA GLU A 47 -5.02 -22.29 9.20
C GLU A 47 -4.09 -22.48 10.40
N ARG A 48 -3.39 -21.41 10.80
CA ARG A 48 -2.46 -21.44 11.95
C ARG A 48 -3.15 -21.31 13.29
N LYS A 49 -4.43 -20.89 13.30
CA LYS A 49 -5.21 -20.63 14.52
C LYS A 49 -4.52 -19.62 15.45
N ASP A 50 -3.77 -18.69 14.85
CA ASP A 50 -2.93 -17.73 15.56
C ASP A 50 -3.61 -16.35 15.65
N LEU A 51 -4.44 -16.21 16.69
CA LEU A 51 -5.13 -14.96 17.01
C LEU A 51 -4.15 -13.81 17.33
N PHE A 52 -3.01 -14.11 17.97
CA PHE A 52 -2.04 -13.08 18.30
C PHE A 52 -1.39 -12.49 17.04
N MET A 53 -0.97 -13.35 16.11
CA MET A 53 -0.46 -12.94 14.82
C MET A 53 -1.52 -12.13 14.05
N PHE A 54 -2.78 -12.60 14.05
CA PHE A 54 -3.87 -11.93 13.39
C PHE A 54 -4.05 -10.49 13.89
N PHE A 55 -4.23 -10.29 15.20
CA PHE A 55 -4.47 -8.95 15.75
C PHE A 55 -3.25 -8.01 15.61
N ARG A 56 -2.05 -8.54 15.80
CA ARG A 56 -0.82 -7.78 15.64
C ARG A 56 -0.67 -7.27 14.20
N SER A 57 -0.84 -8.16 13.24
CA SER A 57 -0.69 -7.80 11.83
C SER A 57 -1.81 -6.87 11.35
N LEU A 58 -3.04 -7.11 11.79
CA LEU A 58 -4.17 -6.24 11.50
C LEU A 58 -3.95 -4.82 12.02
N HIS A 59 -3.41 -4.68 13.23
CA HIS A 59 -3.07 -3.37 13.80
C HIS A 59 -2.11 -2.59 12.90
N PHE A 60 -0.98 -3.20 12.51
CA PHE A 60 -0.02 -2.55 11.63
C PHE A 60 -0.55 -2.32 10.22
N PHE A 61 -1.39 -3.22 9.70
CA PHE A 61 -2.05 -3.04 8.43
C PHE A 61 -2.94 -1.78 8.43
N VAL A 62 -3.75 -1.60 9.46
CA VAL A 62 -4.61 -0.42 9.61
C VAL A 62 -3.78 0.86 9.72
N GLU A 63 -2.67 0.85 10.45
CA GLU A 63 -1.77 2.01 10.55
C GLU A 63 -1.21 2.40 9.17
N TRP A 64 -0.73 1.44 8.37
CA TRP A 64 -0.24 1.68 7.03
C TRP A 64 -1.35 2.12 6.07
N PHE A 65 -2.54 1.55 6.20
CA PHE A 65 -3.70 1.92 5.40
C PHE A 65 -4.11 3.38 5.65
N GLU A 66 -4.24 3.80 6.89
CA GLU A 66 -4.57 5.17 7.24
C GLU A 66 -3.44 6.16 6.87
N TYR A 67 -2.18 5.74 7.00
CA TYR A 67 -1.04 6.55 6.56
C TYR A 67 -1.08 6.76 5.04
N ARG A 68 -1.27 5.73 4.24
CA ARG A 68 -1.44 5.82 2.77
C ARG A 68 -2.57 6.78 2.41
N LYS A 69 -3.74 6.59 3.00
CA LYS A 69 -4.92 7.41 2.75
C LYS A 69 -4.70 8.89 3.06
N ARG A 70 -4.10 9.17 4.23
CA ARG A 70 -3.76 10.54 4.64
C ARG A 70 -2.72 11.18 3.71
N THR A 71 -1.69 10.44 3.34
CA THR A 71 -0.64 10.92 2.43
C THR A 71 -1.19 11.24 1.05
N PHE A 72 -1.99 10.35 0.47
CA PHE A 72 -2.61 10.60 -0.84
C PHE A 72 -3.55 11.80 -0.82
N LYS A 73 -4.38 11.91 0.23
CA LYS A 73 -5.26 13.06 0.42
C LYS A 73 -4.46 14.36 0.53
N HIS A 74 -3.39 14.37 1.32
CA HIS A 74 -2.49 15.52 1.47
C HIS A 74 -1.94 16.00 0.14
N PHE A 75 -1.41 15.09 -0.69
CA PHE A 75 -0.86 15.48 -1.99
C PHE A 75 -1.95 15.91 -2.98
N LYS A 76 -3.14 15.31 -2.94
CA LYS A 76 -4.28 15.78 -3.74
C LYS A 76 -4.72 17.20 -3.36
N GLU A 77 -4.73 17.54 -2.09
CA GLU A 77 -5.07 18.89 -1.61
C GLU A 77 -3.96 19.89 -1.93
N LYS A 78 -2.69 19.48 -1.83
CA LYS A 78 -1.53 20.34 -2.08
C LYS A 78 -1.29 20.63 -3.58
N TYR A 79 -1.60 19.66 -4.43
CA TYR A 79 -1.40 19.72 -5.89
C TYR A 79 -2.67 19.33 -6.66
N PRO A 80 -3.77 20.10 -6.52
CA PRO A 80 -5.08 19.68 -7.02
C PRO A 80 -5.15 19.51 -8.55
N ASP A 81 -4.33 20.25 -9.30
CA ASP A 81 -4.32 20.20 -10.76
C ASP A 81 -3.42 19.07 -11.31
N ALA A 82 -2.43 18.66 -10.54
CA ALA A 82 -1.45 17.67 -10.96
C ALA A 82 -1.76 16.26 -10.42
N VAL A 83 -2.28 16.15 -9.20
CA VAL A 83 -2.53 14.87 -8.53
C VAL A 83 -3.99 14.49 -8.64
N TYR A 84 -4.25 13.23 -8.98
CA TYR A 84 -5.59 12.65 -8.91
C TYR A 84 -5.54 11.31 -8.18
N LEU A 85 -6.65 10.94 -7.56
CA LEU A 85 -6.80 9.65 -6.87
C LEU A 85 -7.68 8.76 -7.74
N SER A 86 -7.35 7.46 -7.77
CA SER A 86 -8.22 6.47 -8.41
C SER A 86 -9.53 6.35 -7.64
N GLU A 87 -10.60 6.04 -8.33
CA GLU A 87 -11.92 5.88 -7.71
C GLU A 87 -11.95 4.65 -6.81
N GLY A 88 -12.65 4.80 -5.68
CA GLY A 88 -12.87 3.75 -4.70
C GLY A 88 -12.22 4.02 -3.35
N PRO A 89 -12.87 3.61 -2.26
CA PRO A 89 -12.44 3.91 -0.89
C PRO A 89 -11.16 3.21 -0.46
N SER A 90 -10.76 2.15 -1.17
CA SER A 90 -9.52 1.39 -0.93
C SER A 90 -8.47 1.59 -2.01
N SER A 91 -8.58 2.66 -2.79
CA SER A 91 -7.62 2.92 -3.85
C SER A 91 -6.18 2.87 -3.33
N CYS A 92 -5.39 1.95 -3.88
CA CYS A 92 -3.97 1.82 -3.60
C CYS A 92 -3.11 2.64 -4.58
N SER A 93 -3.70 3.49 -5.40
CA SER A 93 -2.98 4.24 -6.42
C SER A 93 -3.30 5.74 -6.44
N MET A 94 -2.28 6.52 -6.76
CA MET A 94 -2.31 7.95 -6.94
C MET A 94 -1.63 8.29 -8.27
N GLY A 95 -2.32 9.03 -9.12
CA GLY A 95 -1.77 9.47 -10.40
C GLY A 95 -1.27 10.91 -10.34
N ILE A 96 -0.22 11.20 -11.13
CA ILE A 96 0.38 12.51 -11.29
C ILE A 96 0.41 12.83 -12.78
N ARG A 97 -0.15 13.97 -13.17
CA ARG A 97 -0.16 14.48 -14.55
C ARG A 97 0.52 15.83 -14.63
N SER A 98 1.15 16.11 -15.76
CA SER A 98 1.69 17.42 -16.05
C SER A 98 0.79 18.16 -17.05
N ALA A 99 0.46 19.39 -16.76
CA ALA A 99 -0.28 20.24 -17.69
C ALA A 99 0.58 20.63 -18.91
N SER A 100 1.91 20.76 -18.73
CA SER A 100 2.86 21.13 -19.78
C SER A 100 3.23 19.97 -20.71
N ARG A 101 2.98 18.71 -20.28
CA ARG A 101 3.34 17.50 -21.04
C ARG A 101 2.12 16.58 -21.21
N PRO A 102 1.21 16.89 -22.15
CA PRO A 102 0.00 16.11 -22.38
C PRO A 102 0.34 14.63 -22.68
N GLY A 103 -0.39 13.72 -22.03
CA GLY A 103 -0.18 12.28 -22.18
C GLY A 103 0.95 11.71 -21.32
N PHE A 104 1.66 12.52 -20.56
CA PHE A 104 2.64 12.08 -19.56
C PHE A 104 1.96 11.90 -18.21
N GLU A 105 1.99 10.68 -17.70
CA GLU A 105 1.34 10.32 -16.47
C GLU A 105 2.22 9.35 -15.66
N LEU A 106 2.39 9.63 -14.39
CA LEU A 106 3.02 8.74 -13.43
C LEU A 106 1.95 8.20 -12.48
N VAL A 107 1.96 6.90 -12.23
CA VAL A 107 1.03 6.28 -11.29
C VAL A 107 1.82 5.60 -10.19
N ILE A 108 1.65 6.09 -8.97
CA ILE A 108 2.16 5.46 -7.76
C ILE A 108 1.19 4.38 -7.34
N VAL A 109 1.68 3.17 -7.19
CA VAL A 109 0.92 2.05 -6.61
C VAL A 109 1.52 1.74 -5.25
N TRP A 110 0.75 1.94 -4.21
CA TRP A 110 1.16 1.68 -2.82
C TRP A 110 0.33 0.56 -2.23
N ARG A 111 0.89 -0.64 -2.21
CA ARG A 111 0.30 -1.83 -1.59
C ARG A 111 0.83 -2.01 -0.18
N ILE A 112 0.04 -2.69 0.65
CA ILE A 112 0.44 -3.10 1.99
C ILE A 112 0.56 -4.62 1.95
N GLN A 113 1.76 -5.14 2.20
CA GLN A 113 2.02 -6.57 2.18
C GLN A 113 2.16 -7.12 3.60
N ILE A 114 1.70 -8.34 3.79
CA ILE A 114 1.85 -9.10 5.03
C ILE A 114 2.56 -10.39 4.67
N ASP A 115 3.77 -10.58 5.21
CA ASP A 115 4.54 -11.79 4.95
C ASP A 115 4.03 -13.00 5.74
N GLU A 116 4.70 -14.13 5.60
CA GLU A 116 4.31 -15.39 6.23
C GLU A 116 4.37 -15.33 7.77
N ASP A 117 5.22 -14.48 8.33
CA ASP A 117 5.38 -14.28 9.78
C ASP A 117 4.44 -13.19 10.33
N GLY A 118 3.58 -12.64 9.49
CA GLY A 118 2.65 -11.58 9.85
C GLY A 118 3.30 -10.19 9.95
N LYS A 119 4.51 -10.00 9.42
CA LYS A 119 5.13 -8.68 9.35
C LYS A 119 4.50 -7.87 8.23
N VAL A 120 4.10 -6.66 8.56
CA VAL A 120 3.42 -5.74 7.65
C VAL A 120 4.38 -4.67 7.16
N PHE A 121 4.40 -4.44 5.86
CA PHE A 121 5.27 -3.43 5.24
C PHE A 121 4.66 -2.83 3.97
N PRO A 122 4.99 -1.56 3.65
CA PRO A 122 4.54 -0.92 2.43
C PRO A 122 5.39 -1.40 1.25
N LYS A 123 4.74 -1.55 0.11
CA LYS A 123 5.40 -1.75 -1.18
C LYS A 123 4.93 -0.69 -2.15
N LEU A 124 5.85 0.16 -2.58
CA LEU A 124 5.59 1.22 -3.53
C LEU A 124 6.20 0.88 -4.88
N ASP A 125 5.39 1.02 -5.91
CA ASP A 125 5.81 0.88 -7.31
C ASP A 125 5.42 2.15 -8.07
N LEU A 126 6.24 2.51 -9.06
CA LEU A 126 5.99 3.60 -9.98
C LEU A 126 5.73 3.03 -11.37
N LEU A 127 4.58 3.34 -11.93
CA LEU A 127 4.23 3.05 -13.31
C LEU A 127 4.31 4.34 -14.12
N THR A 128 4.90 4.27 -15.30
CA THR A 128 5.01 5.39 -16.22
C THR A 128 4.10 5.15 -17.42
N LYS A 129 3.22 6.09 -17.72
CA LYS A 129 2.40 6.10 -18.92
C LYS A 129 2.80 7.31 -19.74
N VAL A 130 3.41 7.07 -20.88
CA VAL A 130 4.00 8.11 -21.72
C VAL A 130 3.69 7.85 -23.19
N PRO A 131 3.58 8.89 -24.03
CA PRO A 131 3.42 8.73 -25.47
C PRO A 131 4.62 7.96 -26.05
N GLN A 132 4.38 7.11 -27.05
CA GLN A 132 5.40 6.32 -27.74
C GLN A 132 6.57 7.20 -28.23
N ARG A 133 6.26 8.35 -28.77
CA ARG A 133 7.26 9.32 -29.24
C ARG A 133 8.20 9.80 -28.14
N ALA A 134 7.72 9.90 -26.90
CA ALA A 134 8.56 10.29 -25.77
C ALA A 134 9.55 9.19 -25.38
N LEU A 135 9.14 7.93 -25.50
CA LEU A 135 10.03 6.78 -25.27
C LEU A 135 11.14 6.70 -26.32
N GLU A 136 10.83 7.01 -27.60
CA GLU A 136 11.83 7.03 -28.67
C GLU A 136 12.87 8.14 -28.51
N LEU A 137 12.50 9.23 -27.86
CA LEU A 137 13.38 10.38 -27.57
C LEU A 137 14.15 10.23 -26.25
N ASP A 138 13.82 9.24 -25.44
CA ASP A 138 14.45 9.01 -24.12
C ASP A 138 15.85 8.36 -24.25
N LYS A 139 16.79 9.11 -24.83
CA LYS A 139 18.17 8.67 -25.05
C LYS A 139 18.88 8.26 -23.75
N ASN A 140 18.51 8.84 -22.63
CA ASN A 140 19.11 8.59 -21.32
C ASN A 140 18.40 7.50 -20.52
N ARG A 141 17.37 6.87 -21.09
CA ARG A 141 16.51 5.89 -20.42
C ARG A 141 15.96 6.36 -19.07
N ALA A 142 15.73 7.67 -18.94
CA ALA A 142 15.22 8.25 -17.70
C ALA A 142 13.83 7.74 -17.36
N ILE A 143 12.98 7.55 -18.36
CA ILE A 143 11.63 7.01 -18.19
C ILE A 143 11.69 5.53 -17.77
N GLU A 144 12.54 4.75 -18.43
CA GLU A 144 12.71 3.33 -18.12
C GLU A 144 13.28 3.10 -16.72
N THR A 145 14.21 3.96 -16.29
CA THR A 145 14.87 3.85 -14.96
C THR A 145 14.12 4.56 -13.84
N ALA A 146 13.08 5.34 -14.16
CA ALA A 146 12.30 6.09 -13.17
C ALA A 146 11.75 5.23 -12.01
N PRO A 147 11.23 3.99 -12.23
CA PRO A 147 10.78 3.15 -11.13
C PRO A 147 11.88 2.77 -10.15
N LEU A 148 13.09 2.49 -10.65
CA LEU A 148 14.24 2.16 -9.81
C LEU A 148 14.72 3.38 -9.02
N SER A 149 14.82 4.53 -9.68
CA SER A 149 15.17 5.80 -9.05
C SER A 149 14.18 6.17 -7.95
N PHE A 150 12.88 5.99 -8.20
CA PHE A 150 11.85 6.23 -7.21
C PHE A 150 12.00 5.34 -5.97
N ARG A 151 12.24 4.03 -6.14
CA ARG A 151 12.49 3.12 -5.01
C ARG A 151 13.70 3.55 -4.19
N THR A 152 14.76 4.00 -4.86
CA THR A 152 15.96 4.54 -4.20
C THR A 152 15.63 5.79 -3.39
N LEU A 153 14.85 6.72 -3.94
CA LEU A 153 14.40 7.92 -3.22
C LEU A 153 13.54 7.58 -2.00
N VAL A 154 12.63 6.62 -2.13
CA VAL A 154 11.83 6.14 -0.99
C VAL A 154 12.72 5.57 0.11
N GLY A 155 13.73 4.79 -0.24
CA GLY A 155 14.68 4.21 0.72
C GLY A 155 15.57 5.23 1.42
N LEU A 156 15.95 6.32 0.74
CA LEU A 156 16.85 7.34 1.27
C LEU A 156 16.12 8.45 2.05
N PHE A 157 14.98 8.90 1.57
CA PHE A 157 14.30 10.10 2.07
C PHE A 157 12.92 9.83 2.67
N GLY A 158 12.41 8.61 2.55
CA GLY A 158 11.07 8.23 2.96
C GLY A 158 10.01 8.52 1.89
N ILE A 159 8.80 8.05 2.16
CA ILE A 159 7.71 8.00 1.18
C ILE A 159 7.27 9.41 0.77
N GLU A 160 6.97 10.28 1.74
CA GLU A 160 6.42 11.61 1.46
C GLU A 160 7.41 12.49 0.68
N ALA A 161 8.68 12.48 1.04
CA ALA A 161 9.71 13.25 0.35
C ALA A 161 9.96 12.73 -1.07
N ALA A 162 9.92 11.42 -1.29
CA ALA A 162 10.03 10.82 -2.61
C ALA A 162 8.84 11.18 -3.52
N LEU A 163 7.61 11.13 -2.98
CA LEU A 163 6.40 11.53 -3.69
C LEU A 163 6.44 13.01 -4.06
N GLU A 164 6.79 13.87 -3.12
CA GLU A 164 6.89 15.30 -3.37
C GLU A 164 7.94 15.64 -4.44
N SER A 165 9.09 14.96 -4.41
CA SER A 165 10.13 15.12 -5.42
C SER A 165 9.66 14.74 -6.81
N LEU A 166 8.90 13.64 -6.94
CA LEU A 166 8.30 13.24 -8.22
C LEU A 166 7.29 14.27 -8.74
N ILE A 167 6.39 14.73 -7.88
CA ILE A 167 5.37 15.72 -8.27
C ILE A 167 6.05 16.99 -8.74
N LYS A 168 7.02 17.50 -7.98
CA LYS A 168 7.78 18.71 -8.35
C LYS A 168 8.53 18.55 -9.67
N SER A 169 9.18 17.39 -9.89
CA SER A 169 9.92 17.11 -11.12
C SER A 169 9.02 17.08 -12.36
N LEU A 170 7.79 16.57 -12.21
CA LEU A 170 6.84 16.50 -13.31
C LEU A 170 6.15 17.85 -13.58
N CYS A 171 5.94 18.64 -12.51
CA CYS A 171 5.26 19.93 -12.57
C CYS A 171 6.22 21.11 -12.75
N ALA A 172 7.55 20.89 -12.64
CA ALA A 172 8.53 21.94 -12.93
C ALA A 172 8.39 22.35 -14.38
N GLU A 173 8.03 23.62 -14.60
CA GLU A 173 8.16 24.23 -15.89
C GLU A 173 9.64 24.27 -16.26
N GLU A 174 9.99 23.84 -17.46
CA GLU A 174 11.30 24.14 -18.01
C GLU A 174 11.35 25.65 -18.20
N ASN A 175 11.91 26.37 -17.22
CA ASN A 175 12.35 27.73 -17.39
C ASN A 175 13.51 27.71 -18.40
N ASN A 176 13.17 27.84 -19.67
CA ASN A 176 14.07 28.20 -20.75
C ASN A 176 13.71 29.58 -21.29
#